data_dfde9b3b5bc908bbcf9f246559de4f07
#
_entry.id   dfde9b3b5bc908bbcf9f246559de4f07
#
_cell.length_a   1.000
_cell.length_b   1.000
_cell.length_c   1.000
_cell.angle_alpha   90.00
_cell.angle_beta   90.00
_cell.angle_gamma   90.00
#
_symmetry.space_group_name_H-M   'P 1'
#
loop_
_entity.id
_entity.type
_entity.pdbx_description
1 polymer ?
#
loop_
_entity_poly.entity_id
_entity_poly.type
_entity_poly.pdbx_seq_one_letter_code
_entity_poly.pdbx_strand_id
1 'polypeptide(L)'
;MMWNYWTIWITTKRIAMDMHNPSHPGEILSGWLEDLQTTVTSFAQHIGISRVMLSRLLHGHASITADMDIRLSEALGTTQGYWLSLQTQRDLWLAKESAKNRKRIKRMQSNSIAA
;
A
#
# COMPACT_ATOMS: atom_id res chain seq x y z
N MET A 1 23.49 -11.35 -19.90
CA MET A 1 22.87 -11.53 -19.17
C MET A 1 21.98 -10.66 -18.73
N MET A 2 21.02 -10.87 -18.29
CA MET A 2 20.18 -10.03 -18.00
C MET A 2 19.82 -10.08 -16.66
N TRP A 3 19.92 -9.10 -15.97
CA TRP A 3 19.37 -8.90 -14.75
C TRP A 3 18.00 -8.66 -15.04
N ASN A 4 17.06 -9.39 -14.56
CA ASN A 4 15.74 -9.06 -14.86
C ASN A 4 15.29 -7.99 -13.92
N TYR A 5 14.39 -7.14 -14.34
CA TYR A 5 13.84 -6.09 -13.54
C TYR A 5 13.18 -6.62 -12.30
N TRP A 6 12.68 -7.84 -12.35
CA TRP A 6 11.99 -8.44 -11.23
C TRP A 6 12.91 -8.62 -10.03
N THR A 7 14.15 -9.05 -10.24
CA THR A 7 15.12 -9.22 -9.17
C THR A 7 15.50 -7.87 -8.57
N ILE A 8 15.70 -6.86 -9.41
CA ILE A 8 16.04 -5.53 -8.94
C ILE A 8 14.88 -4.95 -8.14
N TRP A 9 13.66 -5.14 -8.63
CA TRP A 9 12.48 -4.62 -7.97
C TRP A 9 12.28 -5.25 -6.58
N ILE A 10 12.46 -6.56 -6.45
CA ILE A 10 12.32 -7.24 -5.17
C ILE A 10 13.36 -6.77 -4.18
N THR A 11 14.61 -6.61 -4.61
CA THR A 11 15.69 -6.16 -3.73
C THR A 11 15.41 -4.74 -3.24
N THR A 12 15.02 -3.86 -4.14
CA THR A 12 14.73 -2.47 -3.80
C THR A 12 13.54 -2.40 -2.83
N LYS A 13 12.50 -3.19 -3.10
CA LYS A 13 11.32 -3.17 -2.24
C LYS A 13 11.64 -3.70 -0.85
N ARG A 14 12.45 -4.73 -0.75
CA ARG A 14 12.82 -5.29 0.53
C ARG A 14 13.60 -4.28 1.37
N ILE A 15 14.55 -3.58 0.76
CA ILE A 15 15.33 -2.58 1.45
C ILE A 15 14.41 -1.46 1.94
N ALA A 16 13.48 -1.00 1.10
CA ALA A 16 12.57 0.06 1.49
C ALA A 16 11.70 -0.36 2.68
N MET A 17 11.26 -1.60 2.70
CA MET A 17 10.42 -2.09 3.80
C MET A 17 11.15 -2.14 5.12
N ASP A 18 12.45 -2.48 5.08
CA ASP A 18 13.22 -2.63 6.31
C ASP A 18 13.76 -1.32 6.85
N MET A 19 14.03 -0.36 6.00
CA MET A 19 14.78 0.82 6.39
C MET A 19 14.04 2.13 6.38
N HIS A 20 12.92 2.21 5.69
CA HIS A 20 12.31 3.49 5.46
C HIS A 20 10.82 3.51 5.68
N ASN A 21 10.33 4.69 5.97
CA ASN A 21 8.91 4.97 5.99
C ASN A 21 8.32 4.62 4.62
N PRO A 22 7.45 3.63 4.51
CA PRO A 22 6.87 3.27 3.23
C PRO A 22 5.98 4.40 2.70
N SER A 23 6.02 4.61 1.38
CA SER A 23 5.18 5.63 0.77
C SER A 23 3.72 5.27 0.89
N HIS A 24 2.88 6.27 0.97
CA HIS A 24 1.44 6.04 0.92
C HIS A 24 1.08 5.50 -0.46
N PRO A 25 0.18 4.50 -0.55
CA PRO A 25 -0.22 3.96 -1.85
C PRO A 25 -0.70 5.02 -2.83
N GLY A 26 -1.26 6.12 -2.34
CA GLY A 26 -1.69 7.22 -3.19
C GLY A 26 -0.57 7.87 -3.96
N GLU A 27 0.64 7.93 -3.41
CA GLU A 27 1.79 8.48 -4.12
C GLU A 27 2.17 7.57 -5.28
N ILE A 28 2.14 6.28 -5.05
CA ILE A 28 2.46 5.29 -6.08
C ILE A 28 1.41 5.34 -7.17
N LEU A 29 0.14 5.45 -6.78
CA LEU A 29 -0.95 5.55 -7.74
C LEU A 29 -0.83 6.82 -8.57
N SER A 30 -0.42 7.93 -7.95
CA SER A 30 -0.18 9.18 -8.68
C SER A 30 0.81 8.97 -9.82
N GLY A 31 1.89 8.24 -9.56
CA GLY A 31 2.88 7.92 -10.58
C GLY A 31 2.29 7.11 -11.73
N TRP A 32 1.40 6.16 -11.42
CA TRP A 32 0.70 5.39 -12.44
C TRP A 32 -0.16 6.28 -13.32
N LEU A 33 -0.89 7.22 -12.72
CA LEU A 33 -1.76 8.12 -13.48
C LEU A 33 -0.95 9.04 -14.39
N GLU A 34 0.21 9.49 -13.92
CA GLU A 34 1.09 10.31 -14.75
C GLU A 34 1.59 9.51 -15.94
N ASP A 35 2.03 8.28 -15.72
CA ASP A 35 2.54 7.44 -16.78
C ASP A 35 1.45 7.11 -17.81
N LEU A 36 0.22 6.95 -17.36
CA LEU A 36 -0.89 6.66 -18.24
C LEU A 36 -1.45 7.92 -18.88
N GLN A 37 -0.97 9.09 -18.48
CA GLN A 37 -1.41 10.38 -19.00
C GLN A 37 -2.93 10.54 -18.86
N THR A 38 -3.48 10.11 -17.73
CA THR A 38 -4.90 10.23 -17.46
C THR A 38 -5.13 11.24 -16.35
N THR A 39 -6.31 11.86 -16.37
CA THR A 39 -6.67 12.82 -15.34
C THR A 39 -7.35 12.11 -14.17
N VAL A 40 -7.39 12.77 -13.03
CA VAL A 40 -8.08 12.23 -11.85
C VAL A 40 -9.55 11.98 -12.17
N THR A 41 -10.19 12.92 -12.85
CA THR A 41 -11.61 12.78 -13.21
C THR A 41 -11.84 11.58 -14.12
N SER A 42 -11.03 11.43 -15.16
CA SER A 42 -11.19 10.32 -16.10
C SER A 42 -10.93 8.98 -15.43
N PHE A 43 -9.90 8.89 -14.63
CA PHE A 43 -9.59 7.63 -13.95
C PHE A 43 -10.66 7.27 -12.92
N ALA A 44 -11.15 8.24 -12.17
CA ALA A 44 -12.22 8.01 -11.20
C ALA A 44 -13.46 7.46 -11.89
N GLN A 45 -13.83 8.05 -13.02
CA GLN A 45 -14.97 7.56 -13.80
C GLN A 45 -14.70 6.14 -14.29
N HIS A 46 -13.50 5.87 -14.73
CA HIS A 46 -13.16 4.56 -15.27
C HIS A 46 -13.31 3.45 -14.22
N ILE A 47 -12.89 3.71 -13.00
CA ILE A 47 -12.97 2.69 -11.94
C ILE A 47 -14.26 2.80 -11.10
N GLY A 48 -15.11 3.74 -11.43
CA GLY A 48 -16.44 3.82 -10.79
C GLY A 48 -16.46 4.41 -9.39
N ILE A 49 -15.59 5.38 -9.11
CA ILE A 49 -15.60 6.07 -7.82
C ILE A 49 -15.70 7.57 -8.03
N SER A 50 -15.99 8.32 -6.99
CA SER A 50 -16.08 9.76 -7.12
C SER A 50 -14.69 10.37 -7.27
N ARG A 51 -14.63 11.51 -7.96
CA ARG A 51 -13.39 12.25 -8.11
C ARG A 51 -12.84 12.67 -6.75
N VAL A 52 -13.73 13.03 -5.83
CA VAL A 52 -13.33 13.46 -4.48
C VAL A 52 -12.65 12.31 -3.74
N MET A 53 -13.22 11.11 -3.83
CA MET A 53 -12.63 9.94 -3.17
C MET A 53 -11.25 9.66 -3.74
N LEU A 54 -11.09 9.68 -5.07
CA LEU A 54 -9.81 9.43 -5.68
C LEU A 54 -8.80 10.51 -5.29
N SER A 55 -9.21 11.78 -5.30
CA SER A 55 -8.34 12.87 -4.90
C SER A 55 -7.85 12.70 -3.47
N ARG A 56 -8.73 12.31 -2.55
CA ARG A 56 -8.35 12.07 -1.16
C ARG A 56 -7.33 10.94 -1.05
N LEU A 57 -7.53 9.89 -1.84
CA LEU A 57 -6.61 8.76 -1.83
C LEU A 57 -5.23 9.19 -2.34
N LEU A 58 -5.18 9.96 -3.42
CA LEU A 58 -3.93 10.42 -4.00
C LEU A 58 -3.16 11.35 -3.07
N HIS A 59 -3.84 12.10 -2.24
CA HIS A 59 -3.21 13.01 -1.30
C HIS A 59 -2.96 12.41 0.08
N GLY A 60 -3.19 11.13 0.23
CA GLY A 60 -2.90 10.45 1.49
C GLY A 60 -3.95 10.63 2.57
N HIS A 61 -5.14 11.15 2.22
CA HIS A 61 -6.21 11.37 3.20
C HIS A 61 -7.23 10.25 3.24
N ALA A 62 -7.04 9.22 2.46
CA ALA A 62 -7.89 8.04 2.48
C ALA A 62 -7.02 6.80 2.33
N SER A 63 -7.49 5.69 2.86
CA SER A 63 -6.75 4.42 2.81
C SER A 63 -7.29 3.52 1.71
N ILE A 64 -6.48 2.59 1.27
CA ILE A 64 -6.91 1.57 0.33
C ILE A 64 -7.78 0.58 1.08
N THR A 65 -8.97 0.33 0.57
CA THR A 65 -9.85 -0.72 1.09
C THR A 65 -9.74 -1.92 0.16
N ALA A 66 -10.28 -3.06 0.56
CA ALA A 66 -10.28 -4.25 -0.28
C ALA A 66 -11.00 -4.00 -1.60
N ASP A 67 -12.12 -3.28 -1.56
CA ASP A 67 -12.87 -2.94 -2.78
C ASP A 67 -12.01 -2.06 -3.71
N MET A 68 -11.32 -1.08 -3.15
CA MET A 68 -10.47 -0.21 -3.93
C MET A 68 -9.32 -1.00 -4.57
N ASP A 69 -8.74 -1.93 -3.81
CA ASP A 69 -7.66 -2.78 -4.34
C ASP A 69 -8.14 -3.56 -5.57
N ILE A 70 -9.34 -4.12 -5.50
CA ILE A 70 -9.90 -4.88 -6.61
C ILE A 70 -10.10 -3.97 -7.83
N ARG A 71 -10.66 -2.79 -7.64
CA ARG A 71 -10.88 -1.85 -8.74
C ARG A 71 -9.57 -1.43 -9.39
N LEU A 72 -8.57 -1.13 -8.59
CA LEU A 72 -7.26 -0.74 -9.09
C LEU A 72 -6.56 -1.90 -9.80
N SER A 73 -6.68 -3.11 -9.26
CA SER A 73 -6.08 -4.27 -9.87
C SER A 73 -6.68 -4.55 -11.25
N GLU A 74 -7.99 -4.41 -11.38
CA GLU A 74 -8.64 -4.61 -12.66
C GLU A 74 -8.25 -3.53 -13.67
N ALA A 75 -8.15 -2.30 -13.23
CA ALA A 75 -7.82 -1.20 -14.12
C ALA A 75 -6.35 -1.17 -14.54
N LEU A 76 -5.46 -1.50 -13.62
CA LEU A 76 -4.03 -1.35 -13.84
C LEU A 76 -3.30 -2.65 -14.09
N GLY A 77 -4.00 -3.78 -13.96
CA GLY A 77 -3.36 -5.08 -14.20
C GLY A 77 -2.46 -5.56 -13.09
N THR A 78 -2.56 -4.99 -11.90
CA THR A 78 -1.77 -5.46 -10.77
C THR A 78 -2.44 -6.68 -10.15
N THR A 79 -1.68 -7.42 -9.34
CA THR A 79 -2.23 -8.58 -8.64
C THR A 79 -3.18 -8.10 -7.55
N GLN A 80 -4.26 -8.84 -7.31
CA GLN A 80 -5.14 -8.53 -6.21
C GLN A 80 -4.36 -8.58 -4.89
N GLY A 81 -4.59 -7.61 -4.05
CA GLY A 81 -3.87 -7.50 -2.79
C GLY A 81 -2.63 -6.61 -2.86
N TYR A 82 -2.18 -6.27 -4.06
CA TYR A 82 -0.99 -5.44 -4.21
C TYR A 82 -1.16 -4.07 -3.51
N TRP A 83 -2.23 -3.36 -3.82
CA TRP A 83 -2.46 -2.03 -3.24
C TRP A 83 -2.75 -2.09 -1.76
N LEU A 84 -3.50 -3.12 -1.36
CA LEU A 84 -3.83 -3.31 0.04
C LEU A 84 -2.58 -3.65 0.86
N SER A 85 -1.65 -4.41 0.29
CA SER A 85 -0.41 -4.73 0.98
C SER A 85 0.47 -3.49 1.19
N LEU A 86 0.48 -2.57 0.21
CA LEU A 86 1.20 -1.31 0.38
C LEU A 86 0.62 -0.49 1.53
N GLN A 87 -0.70 -0.46 1.62
CA GLN A 87 -1.38 0.24 2.72
C GLN A 87 -1.04 -0.40 4.06
N THR A 88 -1.07 -1.72 4.11
CA THR A 88 -0.77 -2.45 5.34
C THR A 88 0.65 -2.19 5.82
N GLN A 89 1.62 -2.19 4.92
CA GLN A 89 3.00 -1.92 5.27
C GLN A 89 3.17 -0.53 5.87
N ARG A 90 2.52 0.45 5.25
CA ARG A 90 2.57 1.81 5.77
C ARG A 90 1.90 1.92 7.13
N ASP A 91 0.73 1.30 7.27
CA ASP A 91 -0.01 1.34 8.53
C ASP A 91 0.78 0.67 9.66
N LEU A 92 1.44 -0.45 9.36
CA LEU A 92 2.28 -1.12 10.34
C LEU A 92 3.48 -0.27 10.74
N TRP A 93 4.10 0.41 9.77
CA TRP A 93 5.22 1.27 10.07
C TRP A 93 4.80 2.41 11.00
N LEU A 94 3.66 3.07 10.69
CA LEU A 94 3.15 4.15 11.50
C LEU A 94 2.77 3.66 12.90
N ALA A 95 2.15 2.49 12.99
CA ALA A 95 1.76 1.91 14.27
C ALA A 95 2.98 1.57 15.12
N LYS A 96 4.05 1.07 14.51
CA LYS A 96 5.29 0.77 15.22
C LYS A 96 5.94 2.04 15.74
N GLU A 97 5.91 3.12 14.95
CA GLU A 97 6.44 4.39 15.41
C GLU A 97 5.67 4.92 16.61
N SER A 98 4.33 4.81 16.58
CA SER A 98 3.51 5.21 17.71
C SER A 98 3.75 4.32 18.91
N ALA A 99 3.98 3.04 18.70
CA ALA A 99 4.17 2.09 19.78
C ALA A 99 5.46 2.33 20.57
N LYS A 100 6.42 3.08 20.02
CA LYS A 100 7.64 3.37 20.74
C LYS A 100 7.38 4.18 22.00
N ASN A 101 6.27 4.91 22.05
CA ASN A 101 5.97 5.75 23.19
C ASN A 101 5.04 5.09 24.22
N ARG A 102 4.71 3.85 24.04
CA ARG A 102 3.86 3.17 25.01
C ARG A 102 4.57 1.95 25.56
N LYS A 103 4.07 1.47 26.69
CA LYS A 103 4.64 0.30 27.32
C LYS A 103 4.43 -0.92 26.44
N ARG A 104 5.47 -1.71 26.28
CA ARG A 104 5.39 -2.92 25.49
C ARG A 104 4.46 -3.91 26.17
N ILE A 105 3.61 -4.55 25.38
CA ILE A 105 2.69 -5.54 25.90
C ILE A 105 3.44 -6.85 26.07
N LYS A 106 3.34 -7.42 27.27
CA LYS A 106 4.03 -8.67 27.54
C LYS A 106 3.26 -9.82 26.97
N ARG A 107 3.98 -10.73 26.36
CA ARG A 107 3.35 -11.93 25.80
C ARG A 107 2.71 -12.75 26.92
N MET A 108 1.47 -13.15 26.71
CA MET A 108 0.81 -14.05 27.65
C MET A 108 1.32 -15.47 27.42
N GLN A 109 1.54 -16.17 28.53
CA GLN A 109 1.95 -17.56 28.42
C GLN A 109 0.77 -18.45 28.77
N SER A 110 0.62 -19.52 28.00
CA SER A 110 -0.44 -20.45 28.27
C SER A 110 0.17 -21.66 28.96
N ASN A 111 -0.52 -22.13 29.99
CA ASN A 111 -0.05 -23.33 30.66
C ASN A 111 -0.35 -24.54 29.81
N SER A 112 -1.17 -24.41 28.85
CA SER A 112 -1.45 -25.50 28.06
C SER A 112 -0.87 -25.33 26.78
N ILE A 113 0.23 -25.68 26.59
CA ILE A 113 0.82 -25.44 25.44
C ILE A 113 0.43 -26.29 24.52
N ALA A 114 -0.13 -26.96 24.69
CA ALA A 114 -0.48 -27.68 23.85
C ALA A 114 -0.79 -27.56 22.88
N ALA A 115 -1.05 -27.21 22.87
CA ALA A 115 -1.47 -27.14 21.94
C ALA A 115 -1.10 -27.44 20.91
#